data_74cb2bfd79ba448da7d9ebaff8eaa8fc
#
_entry.id   74cb2bfd79ba448da7d9ebaff8eaa8fc
#
_cell.length_a   1.000
_cell.length_b   1.000
_cell.length_c   1.000
_cell.angle_alpha   90.00
_cell.angle_beta   90.00
_cell.angle_gamma   90.00
#
_symmetry.space_group_name_H-M   'P 1'
#
loop_
_entity.id
_entity.type
_entity.pdbx_description
1 polymer ?
#
loop_
_entity_poly.entity_id
_entity_poly.type
_entity_poly.pdbx_seq_one_letter_code
_entity_poly.pdbx_strand_id
1 'polypeptide(L)'
;SDLQSNKKSIEPKVIKSNFSPYKTLDTFFYKNKIFVSYSNKKENCYNFNIDYAEFNLNELNFNNFYQSTECSIQNYYQPHGGKMQYYSNNQEDGLLFTIGDNNDIPKPDDSIVGKILFIDFQNQNEVIFSQGHRNTQGLFSNDEIVLSTEHGPRGGDEINKISYNKDYGWPFASYGEPYGSKIYHPLNKFYEKPKYLKNHSKKNFSEPIFAFAKSIGISEIIKIPNNFSNFWNNNFLLSSLWEQSLFRIQFGDNYNKIMFYEKIFIGQRIRDIKYHNELNGIILALEEKGQLGIITTKKID
;
A
#
# COMPACT_ATOMS: atom_id res chain seq x y z
N SER A 1 -11.86 -26.95 0.34
CA SER A 1 -12.40 -26.88 1.71
C SER A 1 -13.27 -25.64 1.81
N ASP A 2 -14.54 -25.87 2.08
CA ASP A 2 -15.54 -24.82 2.13
C ASP A 2 -15.24 -23.87 3.28
N LEU A 3 -15.10 -22.57 2.96
CA LEU A 3 -15.00 -21.52 3.96
C LEU A 3 -16.37 -21.40 4.67
N GLN A 4 -16.48 -21.97 5.87
CA GLN A 4 -17.68 -21.79 6.69
C GLN A 4 -17.69 -20.36 7.25
N SER A 5 -18.75 -19.60 6.97
CA SER A 5 -18.90 -18.26 7.50
C SER A 5 -19.83 -18.26 8.73
N ASN A 6 -19.27 -18.13 9.90
CA ASN A 6 -20.03 -17.78 11.10
C ASN A 6 -20.02 -16.28 11.30
N LYS A 7 -21.18 -15.63 11.25
CA LYS A 7 -21.30 -14.19 11.48
C LYS A 7 -21.57 -13.95 12.97
N LYS A 8 -20.66 -13.24 13.64
CA LYS A 8 -20.90 -12.65 14.97
C LYS A 8 -20.98 -11.13 14.83
N SER A 9 -22.00 -10.50 15.38
CA SER A 9 -22.05 -9.05 15.52
C SER A 9 -21.26 -8.69 16.78
N ILE A 10 -20.23 -7.86 16.63
CA ILE A 10 -19.45 -7.31 17.74
C ILE A 10 -19.68 -5.79 17.72
N GLU A 11 -20.17 -5.24 18.84
CA GLU A 11 -20.24 -3.79 18.99
C GLU A 11 -18.82 -3.24 19.19
N PRO A 12 -18.34 -2.36 18.30
CA PRO A 12 -17.01 -1.78 18.46
C PRO A 12 -16.99 -0.82 19.65
N LYS A 13 -15.93 -0.89 20.45
CA LYS A 13 -15.66 0.14 21.46
C LYS A 13 -15.14 1.39 20.76
N VAL A 14 -15.83 2.52 20.97
CA VAL A 14 -15.41 3.82 20.49
C VAL A 14 -14.40 4.42 21.47
N ILE A 15 -13.21 4.77 20.97
CA ILE A 15 -12.16 5.44 21.73
C ILE A 15 -12.20 6.92 21.37
N LYS A 16 -12.21 7.81 22.36
CA LYS A 16 -12.13 9.25 22.13
C LYS A 16 -10.79 9.62 21.53
N SER A 17 -10.77 10.57 20.60
CA SER A 17 -9.54 11.11 20.05
C SER A 17 -9.70 12.59 19.66
N ASN A 18 -8.58 13.31 19.59
CA ASN A 18 -8.48 14.64 19.03
C ASN A 18 -8.27 14.63 17.50
N PHE A 19 -8.39 13.45 16.86
CA PHE A 19 -8.07 13.26 15.45
C PHE A 19 -9.28 13.46 14.55
N SER A 20 -9.18 14.38 13.58
CA SER A 20 -10.24 14.67 12.60
C SER A 20 -9.66 15.01 11.22
N PRO A 21 -9.12 14.03 10.49
CA PRO A 21 -8.53 14.25 9.17
C PRO A 21 -9.57 14.43 8.08
N TYR A 22 -9.19 15.04 6.97
CA TYR A 22 -10.03 15.05 5.78
C TYR A 22 -10.20 13.63 5.20
N LYS A 23 -9.11 12.87 5.08
CA LYS A 23 -9.12 11.49 4.59
C LYS A 23 -7.99 10.69 5.22
N THR A 24 -8.36 9.67 5.99
CA THR A 24 -7.42 8.65 6.48
C THR A 24 -7.00 7.73 5.33
N LEU A 25 -5.73 7.39 5.27
CA LEU A 25 -5.14 6.54 4.23
C LEU A 25 -4.72 5.17 4.79
N ASP A 26 -3.95 5.16 5.89
CA ASP A 26 -3.46 3.92 6.53
C ASP A 26 -3.33 4.07 8.04
N THR A 27 -3.28 2.94 8.74
CA THR A 27 -2.96 2.86 10.15
C THR A 27 -1.85 1.85 10.37
N PHE A 28 -0.85 2.22 11.16
CA PHE A 28 0.31 1.40 11.43
C PHE A 28 0.61 1.35 12.93
N PHE A 29 0.84 0.17 13.47
CA PHE A 29 1.12 -0.02 14.90
C PHE A 29 2.58 -0.41 15.10
N TYR A 30 3.30 0.35 15.93
CA TYR A 30 4.71 0.11 16.23
C TYR A 30 5.08 0.55 17.65
N LYS A 31 5.74 -0.30 18.42
CA LYS A 31 6.21 -0.02 19.81
C LYS A 31 5.18 0.69 20.67
N ASN A 32 3.98 0.15 20.80
CA ASN A 32 2.87 0.73 21.58
C ASN A 32 2.37 2.11 21.06
N LYS A 33 2.70 2.48 19.83
CA LYS A 33 2.18 3.67 19.17
C LYS A 33 1.33 3.29 17.98
N ILE A 34 0.24 4.02 17.79
CA ILE A 34 -0.54 3.98 16.57
C ILE A 34 -0.17 5.20 15.73
N PHE A 35 0.28 4.95 14.50
CA PHE A 35 0.51 5.95 13.47
C PHE A 35 -0.66 5.95 12.52
N VAL A 36 -1.09 7.12 12.09
CA VAL A 36 -2.16 7.28 11.10
C VAL A 36 -1.68 8.20 10.02
N SER A 37 -1.64 7.70 8.79
CA SER A 37 -1.39 8.53 7.62
C SER A 37 -2.71 9.08 7.08
N TYR A 38 -2.68 10.33 6.65
CA TYR A 38 -3.87 10.99 6.16
C TYR A 38 -3.52 12.15 5.23
N SER A 39 -4.51 12.60 4.49
CA SER A 39 -4.41 13.84 3.73
C SER A 39 -5.32 14.91 4.30
N ASN A 40 -4.86 16.15 4.26
CA ASN A 40 -5.67 17.32 4.50
C ASN A 40 -5.83 18.13 3.22
N LYS A 41 -7.04 18.62 2.99
CA LYS A 41 -7.33 19.52 1.89
C LYS A 41 -6.98 20.95 2.28
N LYS A 42 -6.16 21.62 1.46
CA LYS A 42 -5.85 23.05 1.56
C LYS A 42 -6.31 23.71 0.26
N GLU A 43 -7.39 24.49 0.30
CA GLU A 43 -7.96 25.16 -0.89
C GLU A 43 -8.09 24.20 -2.11
N ASN A 44 -7.10 24.25 -3.02
CA ASN A 44 -7.08 23.49 -4.25
C ASN A 44 -6.03 22.36 -4.29
N CYS A 45 -5.40 22.05 -3.17
CA CYS A 45 -4.38 21.00 -3.10
C CYS A 45 -4.51 20.14 -1.84
N TYR A 46 -3.73 19.08 -1.77
CA TYR A 46 -3.69 18.15 -0.65
C TYR A 46 -2.25 18.01 -0.15
N ASN A 47 -2.06 18.10 1.16
CA ASN A 47 -0.82 17.69 1.80
C ASN A 47 -0.99 16.33 2.48
N PHE A 48 0.14 15.65 2.67
CA PHE A 48 0.21 14.34 3.28
C PHE A 48 0.80 14.46 4.68
N ASN A 49 0.20 13.73 5.61
CA ASN A 49 0.54 13.84 7.01
C ASN A 49 0.60 12.45 7.64
N ILE A 50 1.37 12.34 8.71
CA ILE A 50 1.36 11.22 9.63
C ILE A 50 1.29 11.79 11.03
N ASP A 51 0.29 11.37 11.79
CA ASP A 51 0.20 11.65 13.22
C ASP A 51 0.36 10.34 14.00
N TYR A 52 0.79 10.44 15.25
CA TYR A 52 0.90 9.29 16.14
C TYR A 52 0.29 9.56 17.50
N ALA A 53 -0.17 8.50 18.15
CA ALA A 53 -0.58 8.51 19.55
C ALA A 53 -0.01 7.29 20.28
N GLU A 54 0.29 7.44 21.58
CA GLU A 54 0.51 6.28 22.44
C GLU A 54 -0.79 5.48 22.54
N PHE A 55 -0.72 4.16 22.33
CA PHE A 55 -1.90 3.34 22.32
C PHE A 55 -2.52 3.23 23.73
N ASN A 56 -3.76 3.72 23.85
CA ASN A 56 -4.55 3.68 25.06
C ASN A 56 -6.02 3.40 24.70
N LEU A 57 -6.63 2.43 25.37
CA LEU A 57 -8.02 2.04 25.14
C LEU A 57 -9.06 3.06 25.67
N ASN A 58 -8.66 4.08 26.39
CA ASN A 58 -9.57 5.11 26.91
C ASN A 58 -9.59 6.35 26.01
N GLU A 59 -8.42 6.81 25.59
CA GLU A 59 -8.28 8.03 24.80
C GLU A 59 -7.01 7.96 23.96
N LEU A 60 -7.08 8.47 22.71
CA LEU A 60 -5.94 8.60 21.81
C LEU A 60 -5.69 10.08 21.54
N ASN A 61 -4.57 10.59 22.01
CA ASN A 61 -4.13 11.97 21.79
C ASN A 61 -3.05 11.98 20.71
N PHE A 62 -3.45 12.31 19.49
CA PHE A 62 -2.57 12.34 18.33
C PHE A 62 -1.72 13.62 18.32
N ASN A 63 -0.43 13.42 18.03
CA ASN A 63 0.57 14.45 17.80
C ASN A 63 1.12 14.29 16.39
N ASN A 64 1.49 15.41 15.77
CA ASN A 64 2.07 15.37 14.45
C ASN A 64 3.44 14.68 14.48
N PHE A 65 3.65 13.74 13.55
CA PHE A 65 4.92 13.10 13.31
C PHE A 65 5.57 13.64 12.03
N TYR A 66 4.76 13.77 10.97
CA TYR A 66 5.24 14.24 9.67
C TYR A 66 4.16 15.04 8.97
N GLN A 67 4.57 16.10 8.29
CA GLN A 67 3.74 16.88 7.40
C GLN A 67 4.52 17.25 6.15
N SER A 68 4.00 16.89 4.96
CA SER A 68 4.63 17.28 3.72
C SER A 68 4.66 18.79 3.52
N THR A 69 5.79 19.30 3.04
CA THR A 69 5.92 20.70 2.61
C THR A 69 5.22 20.91 1.26
N GLU A 70 5.26 19.91 0.38
CA GLU A 70 4.58 19.93 -0.90
C GLU A 70 3.07 19.78 -0.72
N CYS A 71 2.32 20.63 -1.45
CA CYS A 71 0.87 20.55 -1.55
C CYS A 71 0.50 20.10 -2.97
N SER A 72 0.09 18.86 -3.10
CA SER A 72 -0.17 18.23 -4.40
C SER A 72 -1.55 18.60 -4.94
N ILE A 73 -1.60 19.07 -6.18
CA ILE A 73 -2.83 19.26 -6.93
C ILE A 73 -3.18 17.92 -7.59
N GLN A 74 -4.13 17.20 -7.03
CA GLN A 74 -4.62 15.95 -7.62
C GLN A 74 -5.97 16.20 -8.31
N ASN A 75 -6.00 16.01 -9.62
CA ASN A 75 -7.21 16.16 -10.40
C ASN A 75 -8.14 14.96 -10.21
N TYR A 76 -9.43 15.26 -9.96
CA TYR A 76 -10.56 14.32 -9.94
C TYR A 76 -10.54 13.18 -8.93
N TYR A 77 -9.38 12.79 -8.41
CA TYR A 77 -9.25 11.69 -7.46
C TYR A 77 -8.53 12.15 -6.21
N GLN A 78 -9.03 11.65 -5.10
CA GLN A 78 -8.43 11.88 -3.78
C GLN A 78 -6.98 11.35 -3.74
N PRO A 79 -6.14 11.84 -2.82
CA PRO A 79 -4.79 11.33 -2.61
C PRO A 79 -4.73 9.82 -2.52
N HIS A 80 -3.71 9.23 -3.10
CA HIS A 80 -3.45 7.80 -3.19
C HIS A 80 -2.13 7.44 -2.52
N GLY A 81 -1.88 6.14 -2.35
CA GLY A 81 -0.80 5.66 -1.51
C GLY A 81 -1.19 5.75 -0.04
N GLY A 82 -0.29 6.22 0.80
CA GLY A 82 -0.51 6.41 2.23
C GLY A 82 -0.06 5.22 3.07
N LYS A 83 0.40 4.12 2.48
CA LYS A 83 0.87 2.94 3.21
C LYS A 83 2.13 3.26 3.99
N MET A 84 2.17 2.73 5.22
CA MET A 84 3.31 2.87 6.12
C MET A 84 3.85 1.51 6.49
N GLN A 85 5.19 1.41 6.57
CA GLN A 85 5.85 0.21 7.05
C GLN A 85 7.16 0.57 7.77
N TYR A 86 7.43 -0.12 8.87
CA TYR A 86 8.71 -0.02 9.54
C TYR A 86 9.84 -0.44 8.61
N TYR A 87 10.90 0.32 8.61
CA TYR A 87 12.14 0.02 7.91
C TYR A 87 13.33 0.38 8.78
N SER A 88 14.30 -0.49 8.81
CA SER A 88 15.58 -0.25 9.47
C SER A 88 16.73 -0.67 8.54
N ASN A 89 17.75 0.10 8.56
CA ASN A 89 19.06 -0.28 8.04
C ASN A 89 20.08 -0.23 9.22
N ASN A 90 21.36 -0.47 8.96
CA ASN A 90 22.37 -0.53 10.01
C ASN A 90 22.63 0.81 10.75
N GLN A 91 22.05 1.91 10.31
CA GLN A 91 22.33 3.26 10.79
C GLN A 91 21.07 4.00 11.26
N GLU A 92 19.92 3.72 10.65
CA GLU A 92 18.70 4.49 10.84
C GLU A 92 17.50 3.56 10.96
N ASP A 93 16.51 3.96 11.74
CA ASP A 93 15.19 3.32 11.78
C ASP A 93 14.07 4.35 11.61
N GLY A 94 13.03 3.97 10.87
CA GLY A 94 11.96 4.89 10.52
C GLY A 94 10.79 4.23 9.82
N LEU A 95 10.00 5.05 9.15
CA LEU A 95 8.87 4.61 8.34
C LEU A 95 9.18 4.78 6.85
N LEU A 96 8.90 3.74 6.07
CA LEU A 96 8.62 3.92 4.66
C LEU A 96 7.17 4.41 4.52
N PHE A 97 6.99 5.45 3.71
CA PHE A 97 5.70 6.09 3.48
C PHE A 97 5.45 6.27 1.99
N THR A 98 4.34 5.75 1.48
CA THR A 98 4.04 5.81 0.05
C THR A 98 3.16 7.00 -0.29
N ILE A 99 3.51 7.73 -1.34
CA ILE A 99 2.71 8.83 -1.89
C ILE A 99 2.42 8.55 -3.36
N GLY A 100 1.16 8.31 -3.69
CA GLY A 100 0.76 7.93 -5.03
C GLY A 100 0.65 9.10 -6.00
N ASP A 101 0.76 8.79 -7.28
CA ASP A 101 0.51 9.70 -8.39
C ASP A 101 -0.39 9.04 -9.44
N ASN A 102 -1.63 9.48 -9.54
CA ASN A 102 -2.56 9.02 -10.57
C ASN A 102 -2.56 9.89 -11.83
N ASN A 103 -1.70 10.90 -11.87
CA ASN A 103 -1.53 11.73 -13.06
C ASN A 103 -0.47 11.11 -13.96
N ASP A 104 -0.77 10.96 -15.25
CA ASP A 104 0.18 10.48 -16.25
C ASP A 104 1.17 11.60 -16.67
N ILE A 105 1.48 12.53 -15.76
CA ILE A 105 2.35 13.68 -15.98
C ILE A 105 3.63 13.50 -15.18
N PRO A 106 4.81 13.59 -15.81
CA PRO A 106 6.08 13.55 -15.09
C PRO A 106 6.14 14.62 -14.00
N LYS A 107 6.71 14.26 -12.84
CA LYS A 107 6.92 15.15 -11.72
C LYS A 107 8.37 15.60 -11.66
N PRO A 108 8.66 16.78 -11.07
CA PRO A 108 10.03 17.16 -10.70
C PRO A 108 10.68 16.09 -9.81
N ASP A 109 12.00 16.00 -9.87
CA ASP A 109 12.76 14.99 -9.13
C ASP A 109 12.63 15.16 -7.61
N ASP A 110 12.46 16.41 -7.15
CA ASP A 110 12.26 16.79 -5.75
C ASP A 110 10.80 16.67 -5.28
N SER A 111 9.84 16.45 -6.18
CA SER A 111 8.44 16.21 -5.80
C SER A 111 8.31 14.89 -5.03
N ILE A 112 7.53 14.89 -3.96
CA ILE A 112 7.23 13.67 -3.18
C ILE A 112 6.13 12.80 -3.84
N VAL A 113 5.42 13.32 -4.82
CA VAL A 113 4.31 12.63 -5.50
C VAL A 113 4.86 11.51 -6.40
N GLY A 114 4.31 10.32 -6.30
CA GLY A 114 4.80 9.14 -7.01
C GLY A 114 6.08 8.55 -6.41
N LYS A 115 6.27 8.73 -5.10
CA LYS A 115 7.49 8.32 -4.38
C LYS A 115 7.15 7.41 -3.20
N ILE A 116 8.15 6.66 -2.76
CA ILE A 116 8.21 6.08 -1.41
C ILE A 116 9.25 6.91 -0.65
N LEU A 117 8.85 7.46 0.48
CA LEU A 117 9.71 8.23 1.37
C LEU A 117 10.21 7.34 2.50
N PHE A 118 11.42 7.58 2.98
CA PHE A 118 11.87 7.14 4.29
C PHE A 118 11.82 8.34 5.24
N ILE A 119 11.19 8.19 6.39
CA ILE A 119 11.06 9.22 7.42
C ILE A 119 11.68 8.68 8.70
N ASP A 120 12.75 9.29 9.13
CA ASP A 120 13.52 8.89 10.31
C ASP A 120 12.73 9.12 11.61
N PHE A 121 12.78 8.17 12.56
CA PHE A 121 12.05 8.29 13.81
C PHE A 121 12.63 9.30 14.80
N GLN A 122 13.92 9.61 14.71
CA GLN A 122 14.59 10.47 15.69
C GLN A 122 14.46 11.95 15.32
N ASN A 123 14.73 12.27 14.07
CA ASN A 123 14.80 13.66 13.60
C ASN A 123 13.67 14.05 12.66
N GLN A 124 12.83 13.07 12.24
CA GLN A 124 11.72 13.25 11.31
C GLN A 124 12.12 13.78 9.92
N ASN A 125 13.40 13.67 9.58
CA ASN A 125 13.87 14.01 8.26
C ASN A 125 13.34 13.00 7.23
N GLU A 126 12.91 13.52 6.08
CA GLU A 126 12.46 12.73 4.95
C GLU A 126 13.54 12.64 3.88
N VAL A 127 13.65 11.47 3.28
CA VAL A 127 14.41 11.26 2.05
C VAL A 127 13.58 10.46 1.06
N ILE A 128 13.74 10.74 -0.24
CA ILE A 128 13.13 9.93 -1.28
C ILE A 128 13.83 8.58 -1.31
N PHE A 129 13.13 7.52 -0.91
CA PHE A 129 13.65 6.16 -0.90
C PHE A 129 13.64 5.55 -2.30
N SER A 130 12.52 5.71 -3.02
CA SER A 130 12.37 5.29 -4.42
C SER A 130 11.34 6.15 -5.14
N GLN A 131 11.33 6.08 -6.47
CA GLN A 131 10.47 6.91 -7.31
C GLN A 131 9.85 6.13 -8.47
N GLY A 132 8.99 6.81 -9.24
CA GLY A 132 8.33 6.21 -10.38
C GLY A 132 7.17 5.28 -9.99
N HIS A 133 6.44 5.65 -8.92
CA HIS A 133 5.31 4.90 -8.40
C HIS A 133 3.97 5.57 -8.76
N ARG A 134 2.99 4.76 -9.15
CA ARG A 134 1.65 5.25 -9.49
C ARG A 134 0.71 5.28 -8.28
N ASN A 135 0.43 4.15 -7.70
CA ASN A 135 -0.51 4.03 -6.58
C ASN A 135 -0.21 2.77 -5.75
N THR A 136 0.76 2.90 -4.89
CA THR A 136 1.20 1.83 -3.98
C THR A 136 0.16 1.63 -2.89
N GLN A 137 -0.42 0.44 -2.79
CA GLN A 137 -1.50 0.09 -1.87
C GLN A 137 -1.14 -0.98 -0.84
N GLY A 138 0.01 -1.61 -0.97
CA GLY A 138 0.57 -2.53 0.01
C GLY A 138 2.07 -2.33 0.12
N LEU A 139 2.59 -2.55 1.31
CA LEU A 139 4.01 -2.38 1.61
C LEU A 139 4.45 -3.37 2.68
N PHE A 140 5.42 -4.19 2.36
CA PHE A 140 6.05 -5.14 3.27
C PHE A 140 7.55 -4.84 3.37
N SER A 141 8.09 -4.89 4.57
CA SER A 141 9.52 -4.74 4.84
C SER A 141 9.98 -5.68 5.94
N ASN A 142 11.14 -6.25 5.76
CA ASN A 142 11.92 -6.93 6.79
C ASN A 142 13.41 -6.70 6.50
N ASP A 143 14.31 -7.33 7.26
CA ASP A 143 15.75 -7.18 7.14
C ASP A 143 16.31 -7.62 5.77
N GLU A 144 15.55 -8.41 5.00
CA GLU A 144 16.00 -8.98 3.73
C GLU A 144 15.46 -8.20 2.52
N ILE A 145 14.25 -7.68 2.60
CA ILE A 145 13.53 -7.19 1.42
C ILE A 145 12.46 -6.16 1.76
N VAL A 146 12.26 -5.23 0.85
CA VAL A 146 11.09 -4.38 0.78
C VAL A 146 10.29 -4.76 -0.48
N LEU A 147 9.00 -5.05 -0.31
CA LEU A 147 8.06 -5.32 -1.39
C LEU A 147 6.95 -4.27 -1.39
N SER A 148 6.53 -3.86 -2.57
CA SER A 148 5.31 -3.07 -2.73
C SER A 148 4.33 -3.75 -3.68
N THR A 149 3.05 -3.43 -3.49
CA THR A 149 1.99 -3.74 -4.44
C THR A 149 1.41 -2.44 -4.98
N GLU A 150 1.19 -2.38 -6.28
CA GLU A 150 0.86 -1.14 -6.93
C GLU A 150 -0.24 -1.29 -7.98
N HIS A 151 -1.23 -0.39 -7.98
CA HIS A 151 -2.24 -0.35 -9.02
C HIS A 151 -1.67 0.20 -10.32
N GLY A 152 -1.74 -0.58 -11.38
CA GLY A 152 -1.59 -0.09 -12.74
C GLY A 152 -2.78 0.77 -13.18
N PRO A 153 -2.73 1.35 -14.37
CA PRO A 153 -3.88 2.08 -14.94
C PRO A 153 -5.01 1.09 -15.34
N ARG A 154 -5.06 0.63 -16.57
CA ARG A 154 -5.98 -0.44 -17.02
C ARG A 154 -5.23 -1.75 -17.15
N GLY A 155 -5.29 -2.61 -16.16
CA GLY A 155 -4.38 -3.74 -16.00
C GLY A 155 -3.00 -3.29 -15.49
N GLY A 156 -2.06 -4.23 -15.46
CA GLY A 156 -0.69 -3.94 -15.06
C GLY A 156 -0.55 -3.59 -13.57
N ASP A 157 -1.39 -4.17 -12.69
CA ASP A 157 -1.13 -4.12 -11.26
C ASP A 157 0.17 -4.89 -10.99
N GLU A 158 1.04 -4.35 -10.14
CA GLU A 158 2.43 -4.80 -10.02
C GLU A 158 2.80 -5.23 -8.61
N ILE A 159 3.74 -6.17 -8.55
CA ILE A 159 4.49 -6.49 -7.33
C ILE A 159 5.94 -6.09 -7.60
N ASN A 160 6.45 -5.17 -6.81
CA ASN A 160 7.76 -4.60 -6.96
C ASN A 160 8.69 -4.98 -5.79
N LYS A 161 9.96 -5.28 -6.10
CA LYS A 161 11.05 -5.34 -5.14
C LYS A 161 11.66 -3.95 -5.04
N ILE A 162 11.43 -3.29 -3.90
CA ILE A 162 11.84 -1.91 -3.70
C ILE A 162 13.28 -1.85 -3.20
N SER A 163 14.07 -0.97 -3.82
CA SER A 163 15.44 -0.70 -3.45
C SER A 163 15.69 0.80 -3.38
N TYR A 164 16.56 1.21 -2.48
CA TYR A 164 16.94 2.60 -2.32
C TYR A 164 17.48 3.21 -3.63
N ASN A 165 17.07 4.44 -3.92
CA ASN A 165 17.47 5.23 -5.08
C ASN A 165 17.16 4.57 -6.44
N LYS A 166 16.07 3.79 -6.53
CA LYS A 166 15.60 3.20 -7.79
C LYS A 166 14.35 3.88 -8.31
N ASP A 167 14.24 3.87 -9.65
CA ASP A 167 13.08 4.39 -10.39
C ASP A 167 12.31 3.22 -11.01
N TYR A 168 10.99 3.19 -10.77
CA TYR A 168 10.06 2.14 -11.22
C TYR A 168 9.26 2.55 -12.47
N GLY A 169 9.54 3.72 -13.02
CA GLY A 169 9.19 4.12 -14.38
C GLY A 169 7.89 4.87 -14.58
N TRP A 170 6.99 4.92 -13.61
CA TRP A 170 5.78 5.74 -13.75
C TRP A 170 6.11 7.24 -13.86
N PRO A 171 5.51 8.02 -14.78
CA PRO A 171 4.42 7.65 -15.72
C PRO A 171 4.91 7.21 -17.12
N PHE A 172 6.16 6.89 -17.32
CA PHE A 172 6.72 6.54 -18.63
C PHE A 172 6.57 5.07 -18.98
N ALA A 173 6.63 4.18 -17.97
CA ALA A 173 6.52 2.75 -18.12
C ALA A 173 5.35 2.19 -17.31
N SER A 174 4.64 1.22 -17.86
CA SER A 174 3.59 0.46 -17.21
C SER A 174 3.17 -0.72 -18.07
N TYR A 175 2.87 -1.85 -17.44
CA TYR A 175 2.26 -3.00 -18.12
C TYR A 175 0.77 -2.81 -18.40
N GLY A 176 0.12 -1.83 -17.77
CA GLY A 176 -1.26 -1.47 -18.03
C GLY A 176 -1.44 -0.56 -19.24
N GLU A 177 -2.68 -0.26 -19.57
CA GLU A 177 -3.07 0.64 -20.67
C GLU A 177 -3.65 1.95 -20.12
N PRO A 178 -3.47 3.10 -20.79
CA PRO A 178 -3.99 4.36 -20.30
C PRO A 178 -5.53 4.39 -20.28
N TYR A 179 -6.09 5.11 -19.31
CA TYR A 179 -7.52 5.44 -19.28
C TYR A 179 -7.83 6.56 -20.28
N GLY A 180 -8.39 6.20 -21.43
CA GLY A 180 -8.66 7.17 -22.50
C GLY A 180 -7.39 7.67 -23.22
N SER A 181 -7.55 8.54 -24.20
CA SER A 181 -6.47 9.04 -25.04
C SER A 181 -5.89 10.38 -24.60
N LYS A 182 -6.54 11.09 -23.68
CA LYS A 182 -6.16 12.44 -23.26
C LYS A 182 -6.07 12.58 -21.75
N ILE A 183 -5.12 13.40 -21.31
CA ILE A 183 -4.98 13.85 -19.92
C ILE A 183 -5.65 15.21 -19.82
N TYR A 184 -6.53 15.38 -18.85
CA TYR A 184 -7.05 16.68 -18.49
C TYR A 184 -6.14 17.34 -17.45
N HIS A 185 -5.59 18.50 -17.78
CA HIS A 185 -4.80 19.29 -16.84
C HIS A 185 -5.69 20.35 -16.15
N PRO A 186 -5.45 20.71 -14.84
CA PRO A 186 -6.22 21.73 -14.13
C PRO A 186 -6.32 23.08 -14.83
N LEU A 187 -5.40 23.38 -15.71
CA LEU A 187 -5.39 24.60 -16.52
C LEU A 187 -6.23 24.50 -17.81
N ASN A 188 -7.22 23.60 -17.84
CA ASN A 188 -8.11 23.36 -18.99
C ASN A 188 -7.37 22.99 -20.30
N LYS A 189 -6.21 22.35 -20.19
CA LYS A 189 -5.44 21.84 -21.34
C LYS A 189 -5.58 20.33 -21.44
N PHE A 190 -5.78 19.83 -22.64
CA PHE A 190 -5.75 18.40 -22.94
C PHE A 190 -4.41 18.05 -23.60
N TYR A 191 -3.77 17.03 -23.05
CA TYR A 191 -2.55 16.46 -23.63
C TYR A 191 -2.85 15.04 -24.10
N GLU A 192 -2.26 14.62 -25.20
CA GLU A 192 -2.29 13.20 -25.57
C GLU A 192 -1.48 12.39 -24.56
N LYS A 193 -2.04 11.26 -24.13
CA LYS A 193 -1.34 10.36 -23.24
C LYS A 193 -0.19 9.68 -23.97
N PRO A 194 1.01 9.69 -23.39
CA PRO A 194 2.11 8.92 -23.95
C PRO A 194 1.76 7.42 -23.91
N LYS A 195 2.25 6.68 -24.90
CA LYS A 195 2.23 5.22 -24.83
C LYS A 195 3.23 4.77 -23.78
N TYR A 196 2.78 3.96 -22.83
CA TYR A 196 3.67 3.39 -21.82
C TYR A 196 4.66 2.41 -22.45
N LEU A 197 5.89 2.44 -21.98
CA LEU A 197 6.85 1.40 -22.23
C LEU A 197 6.42 0.14 -21.51
N LYS A 198 6.38 -0.99 -22.23
CA LYS A 198 6.06 -2.32 -21.66
C LYS A 198 7.29 -3.07 -21.14
N ASN A 199 8.47 -2.51 -21.34
CA ASN A 199 9.72 -3.02 -20.83
C ASN A 199 10.44 -1.86 -20.12
N HIS A 200 10.45 -1.90 -18.79
CA HIS A 200 11.00 -0.85 -17.94
C HIS A 200 12.52 -0.72 -18.13
N SER A 201 13.22 -1.83 -18.30
CA SER A 201 14.69 -1.87 -18.42
C SER A 201 15.22 -1.14 -19.66
N LYS A 202 14.40 -0.92 -20.69
CA LYS A 202 14.81 -0.13 -21.86
C LYS A 202 15.21 1.32 -21.54
N LYS A 203 14.75 1.84 -20.41
CA LYS A 203 15.11 3.18 -19.92
C LYS A 203 15.75 3.14 -18.53
N ASN A 204 16.35 2.01 -18.16
CA ASN A 204 16.97 1.78 -16.86
C ASN A 204 16.01 1.87 -15.65
N PHE A 205 14.70 1.75 -15.88
CA PHE A 205 13.75 1.59 -14.80
C PHE A 205 13.80 0.18 -14.23
N SER A 206 13.45 0.04 -12.96
CA SER A 206 13.35 -1.26 -12.29
C SER A 206 12.13 -2.03 -12.81
N GLU A 207 12.34 -3.27 -13.22
CA GLU A 207 11.25 -4.16 -13.62
C GLU A 207 10.47 -4.65 -12.39
N PRO A 208 9.14 -4.75 -12.44
CA PRO A 208 8.36 -5.44 -11.43
C PRO A 208 8.73 -6.93 -11.38
N ILE A 209 8.64 -7.54 -10.19
CA ILE A 209 8.74 -9.00 -10.05
C ILE A 209 7.64 -9.69 -10.84
N PHE A 210 6.45 -9.07 -10.83
CA PHE A 210 5.27 -9.58 -11.51
C PHE A 210 4.30 -8.44 -11.85
N ALA A 211 3.68 -8.53 -13.02
CA ALA A 211 2.60 -7.66 -13.44
C ALA A 211 1.37 -8.46 -13.84
N PHE A 212 0.22 -8.15 -13.25
CA PHE A 212 -1.06 -8.75 -13.62
C PHE A 212 -1.57 -8.13 -14.92
N ALA A 213 -1.73 -8.92 -15.97
CA ALA A 213 -2.22 -8.40 -17.25
C ALA A 213 -3.61 -7.77 -17.13
N LYS A 214 -4.51 -8.36 -16.33
CA LYS A 214 -5.79 -7.80 -15.94
C LYS A 214 -5.68 -7.20 -14.55
N SER A 215 -6.18 -5.98 -14.34
CA SER A 215 -6.21 -5.39 -13.01
C SER A 215 -7.00 -6.27 -12.04
N ILE A 216 -6.40 -6.59 -10.92
CA ILE A 216 -7.05 -7.30 -9.82
C ILE A 216 -7.51 -6.35 -8.71
N GLY A 217 -7.11 -5.06 -8.81
CA GLY A 217 -7.27 -4.10 -7.73
C GLY A 217 -6.44 -4.52 -6.52
N ILE A 218 -5.14 -4.74 -6.78
CA ILE A 218 -4.17 -5.20 -5.78
C ILE A 218 -4.18 -4.28 -4.55
N SER A 219 -4.12 -4.84 -3.33
CA SER A 219 -4.07 -4.04 -2.11
C SER A 219 -2.90 -4.45 -1.23
N GLU A 220 -3.12 -4.95 -0.04
CA GLU A 220 -2.04 -5.25 0.91
C GLU A 220 -1.26 -6.53 0.57
N ILE A 221 -0.03 -6.60 1.04
CA ILE A 221 0.83 -7.79 0.98
C ILE A 221 1.47 -8.06 2.35
N ILE A 222 1.37 -9.30 2.84
CA ILE A 222 2.01 -9.75 4.06
C ILE A 222 2.79 -11.05 3.84
N LYS A 223 3.86 -11.26 4.61
CA LYS A 223 4.50 -12.58 4.73
C LYS A 223 3.68 -13.42 5.71
N ILE A 224 3.37 -14.64 5.33
CA ILE A 224 2.64 -15.57 6.19
C ILE A 224 3.62 -16.12 7.24
N PRO A 225 3.32 -15.97 8.53
CA PRO A 225 4.19 -16.53 9.57
C PRO A 225 4.24 -18.05 9.55
N ASN A 226 5.39 -18.61 9.89
CA ASN A 226 5.61 -20.06 9.83
C ASN A 226 4.70 -20.86 10.76
N ASN A 227 4.23 -20.26 11.86
CA ASN A 227 3.31 -20.88 12.79
C ASN A 227 1.85 -20.87 12.35
N PHE A 228 1.50 -20.15 11.28
CA PHE A 228 0.13 -20.13 10.77
C PHE A 228 -0.26 -21.47 10.15
N SER A 229 0.55 -21.98 9.23
CA SER A 229 0.29 -23.27 8.56
C SER A 229 1.57 -23.84 7.98
N ASN A 230 1.82 -25.11 8.22
CA ASN A 230 2.97 -25.83 7.64
C ASN A 230 2.94 -25.84 6.09
N PHE A 231 1.75 -25.80 5.49
CA PHE A 231 1.57 -25.81 4.04
C PHE A 231 1.79 -24.43 3.41
N TRP A 232 1.79 -23.35 4.21
CA TRP A 232 1.92 -21.98 3.74
C TRP A 232 3.25 -21.32 4.17
N ASN A 233 4.19 -22.13 4.63
CA ASN A 233 5.51 -21.64 5.02
C ASN A 233 6.20 -20.92 3.88
N ASN A 234 6.87 -19.81 4.21
CA ASN A 234 7.58 -18.95 3.26
C ASN A 234 6.71 -18.39 2.12
N ASN A 235 5.40 -18.42 2.27
CA ASN A 235 4.50 -17.80 1.32
C ASN A 235 4.13 -16.37 1.76
N PHE A 236 3.70 -15.60 0.78
CA PHE A 236 3.08 -14.30 0.99
C PHE A 236 1.60 -14.39 0.66
N LEU A 237 0.82 -13.52 1.28
CA LEU A 237 -0.58 -13.34 0.99
C LEU A 237 -0.81 -11.91 0.52
N LEU A 238 -1.48 -11.78 -0.60
CA LEU A 238 -1.82 -10.53 -1.23
C LEU A 238 -3.33 -10.42 -1.30
N SER A 239 -3.86 -9.25 -0.99
CA SER A 239 -5.29 -8.99 -1.06
C SER A 239 -5.68 -8.22 -2.32
N SER A 240 -6.95 -8.36 -2.70
CA SER A 240 -7.50 -7.79 -3.92
C SER A 240 -8.89 -7.21 -3.69
N LEU A 241 -9.09 -6.01 -4.24
CA LEU A 241 -10.36 -5.32 -4.21
C LEU A 241 -11.28 -5.79 -5.34
N TRP A 242 -10.78 -5.82 -6.57
CA TRP A 242 -11.61 -6.09 -7.74
C TRP A 242 -11.94 -7.57 -7.91
N GLU A 243 -10.95 -8.43 -7.72
CA GLU A 243 -11.15 -9.89 -7.81
C GLU A 243 -11.74 -10.48 -6.52
N GLN A 244 -11.97 -9.67 -5.47
CA GLN A 244 -12.57 -10.08 -4.19
C GLN A 244 -11.92 -11.32 -3.59
N SER A 245 -10.60 -11.39 -3.71
CA SER A 245 -9.83 -12.61 -3.48
C SER A 245 -8.55 -12.30 -2.73
N LEU A 246 -8.01 -13.35 -2.13
CA LEU A 246 -6.61 -13.41 -1.71
C LEU A 246 -5.81 -14.15 -2.78
N PHE A 247 -4.55 -13.77 -2.91
CA PHE A 247 -3.57 -14.47 -3.72
C PHE A 247 -2.44 -14.96 -2.83
N ARG A 248 -2.31 -16.26 -2.66
CA ARG A 248 -1.17 -16.86 -1.97
C ARG A 248 -0.03 -16.99 -2.98
N ILE A 249 1.14 -16.48 -2.62
CA ILE A 249 2.27 -16.33 -3.52
C ILE A 249 3.50 -17.00 -2.90
N GLN A 250 4.25 -17.71 -3.72
CA GLN A 250 5.59 -18.18 -3.40
C GLN A 250 6.57 -17.52 -4.37
N PHE A 251 7.54 -16.80 -3.82
CA PHE A 251 8.64 -16.26 -4.60
C PHE A 251 9.75 -17.29 -4.78
N GLY A 252 10.49 -17.15 -5.86
CA GLY A 252 11.76 -17.84 -6.07
C GLY A 252 12.88 -17.21 -5.24
N ASP A 253 14.08 -17.78 -5.36
CA ASP A 253 15.26 -17.29 -4.69
C ASP A 253 15.51 -15.80 -4.96
N ASN A 254 15.94 -15.06 -3.92
CA ASN A 254 16.18 -13.62 -3.97
C ASN A 254 14.95 -12.78 -4.39
N TYR A 255 13.73 -13.32 -4.33
CA TYR A 255 12.50 -12.61 -4.67
C TYR A 255 12.51 -12.01 -6.09
N ASN A 256 13.06 -12.72 -7.05
CA ASN A 256 13.22 -12.21 -8.42
C ASN A 256 12.09 -12.62 -9.37
N LYS A 257 11.25 -13.56 -8.96
CA LYS A 257 10.11 -14.08 -9.74
C LYS A 257 9.09 -14.76 -8.83
N ILE A 258 7.86 -14.87 -9.30
CA ILE A 258 6.84 -15.72 -8.69
C ILE A 258 7.00 -17.14 -9.25
N MET A 259 7.13 -18.12 -8.35
CA MET A 259 7.18 -19.55 -8.69
C MET A 259 5.79 -20.18 -8.71
N PHE A 260 4.92 -19.68 -7.86
CA PHE A 260 3.58 -20.18 -7.69
C PHE A 260 2.66 -19.09 -7.18
N TYR A 261 1.42 -19.04 -7.66
CA TYR A 261 0.35 -18.30 -7.00
C TYR A 261 -0.97 -19.07 -7.07
N GLU A 262 -1.78 -18.90 -6.05
CA GLU A 262 -3.11 -19.50 -5.91
C GLU A 262 -4.12 -18.39 -5.58
N LYS A 263 -5.23 -18.37 -6.31
CA LYS A 263 -6.34 -17.44 -6.03
C LYS A 263 -7.33 -18.11 -5.07
N ILE A 264 -7.61 -17.45 -3.97
CA ILE A 264 -8.57 -17.87 -2.94
C ILE A 264 -9.72 -16.86 -2.94
N PHE A 265 -10.88 -17.27 -3.46
CA PHE A 265 -12.04 -16.40 -3.58
C PHE A 265 -12.71 -16.19 -2.22
N ILE A 266 -12.92 -14.93 -1.83
CA ILE A 266 -13.57 -14.50 -0.56
C ILE A 266 -14.98 -13.95 -0.83
N GLY A 267 -15.22 -13.37 -1.99
CA GLY A 267 -16.52 -12.80 -2.38
C GLY A 267 -16.78 -11.39 -1.83
N GLN A 268 -15.75 -10.69 -1.36
CA GLN A 268 -15.81 -9.29 -0.94
C GLN A 268 -14.51 -8.58 -1.26
N ARG A 269 -14.55 -7.27 -1.44
CA ARG A 269 -13.39 -6.41 -1.64
C ARG A 269 -12.55 -6.38 -0.37
N ILE A 270 -11.28 -6.74 -0.47
CA ILE A 270 -10.36 -6.85 0.67
C ILE A 270 -9.39 -5.68 0.60
N ARG A 271 -9.55 -4.71 1.50
CA ARG A 271 -8.74 -3.49 1.53
C ARG A 271 -7.39 -3.71 2.19
N ASP A 272 -7.36 -4.46 3.26
CA ASP A 272 -6.17 -4.69 4.08
C ASP A 272 -6.20 -6.09 4.68
N ILE A 273 -5.02 -6.63 5.00
CA ILE A 273 -4.85 -7.90 5.68
C ILE A 273 -3.73 -7.78 6.72
N LYS A 274 -3.95 -8.37 7.90
CA LYS A 274 -2.95 -8.40 8.97
C LYS A 274 -2.97 -9.75 9.67
N TYR A 275 -1.80 -10.25 10.02
CA TYR A 275 -1.71 -11.42 10.87
C TYR A 275 -1.82 -11.03 12.35
N HIS A 276 -2.64 -11.77 13.09
CA HIS A 276 -2.85 -11.60 14.52
C HIS A 276 -2.30 -12.80 15.29
N ASN A 277 -1.26 -12.57 16.09
CA ASN A 277 -0.53 -13.64 16.77
C ASN A 277 -1.39 -14.45 17.75
N GLU A 278 -2.15 -13.79 18.63
CA GLU A 278 -2.94 -14.47 19.67
C GLU A 278 -4.06 -15.32 19.07
N LEU A 279 -4.68 -14.85 18.00
CA LEU A 279 -5.73 -15.59 17.28
C LEU A 279 -5.14 -16.64 16.32
N ASN A 280 -3.84 -16.65 16.11
CA ASN A 280 -3.17 -17.37 15.02
C ASN A 280 -4.00 -17.31 13.73
N GLY A 281 -4.38 -16.10 13.36
CA GLY A 281 -5.32 -15.85 12.28
C GLY A 281 -4.94 -14.64 11.42
N ILE A 282 -5.41 -14.65 10.18
CA ILE A 282 -5.24 -13.53 9.25
C ILE A 282 -6.56 -12.76 9.24
N ILE A 283 -6.51 -11.51 9.68
CA ILE A 283 -7.63 -10.58 9.70
C ILE A 283 -7.73 -9.90 8.34
N LEU A 284 -8.93 -9.82 7.80
CA LEU A 284 -9.26 -9.19 6.54
C LEU A 284 -10.15 -7.97 6.78
N ALA A 285 -9.76 -6.80 6.28
CA ALA A 285 -10.61 -5.62 6.23
C ALA A 285 -11.49 -5.68 4.97
N LEU A 286 -12.78 -6.00 5.15
CA LEU A 286 -13.75 -6.17 4.08
C LEU A 286 -14.50 -4.85 3.82
N GLU A 287 -14.18 -4.20 2.69
CA GLU A 287 -14.56 -2.81 2.42
C GLU A 287 -16.06 -2.61 2.22
N GLU A 288 -16.74 -3.48 1.46
CA GLU A 288 -18.13 -3.24 1.02
C GLU A 288 -19.12 -3.15 2.17
N LYS A 289 -18.90 -3.91 3.23
CA LYS A 289 -19.83 -4.00 4.37
C LYS A 289 -19.23 -3.48 5.67
N GLY A 290 -18.01 -2.92 5.63
CA GLY A 290 -17.31 -2.47 6.82
C GLY A 290 -17.13 -3.61 7.85
N GLN A 291 -16.78 -4.81 7.40
CA GLN A 291 -16.66 -6.02 8.21
C GLN A 291 -15.21 -6.43 8.36
N LEU A 292 -14.91 -7.14 9.44
CA LEU A 292 -13.68 -7.88 9.59
C LEU A 292 -13.95 -9.37 9.33
N GLY A 293 -13.15 -9.94 8.42
CA GLY A 293 -13.07 -11.38 8.24
C GLY A 293 -11.85 -11.93 8.98
N ILE A 294 -11.87 -13.21 9.34
CA ILE A 294 -10.71 -13.90 9.89
C ILE A 294 -10.54 -15.26 9.23
N ILE A 295 -9.32 -15.57 8.85
CA ILE A 295 -8.93 -16.90 8.38
C ILE A 295 -8.05 -17.54 9.44
N THR A 296 -8.43 -18.74 9.89
CA THR A 296 -7.66 -19.53 10.84
C THR A 296 -7.47 -20.94 10.32
N THR A 297 -6.45 -21.62 10.82
CA THR A 297 -6.18 -23.04 10.53
C THR A 297 -6.94 -23.99 11.46
N LYS A 298 -7.57 -23.46 12.52
CA LYS A 298 -8.39 -24.21 13.48
C LYS A 298 -9.85 -23.76 13.36
N LYS A 299 -10.78 -24.68 13.64
CA LYS A 299 -12.19 -24.29 13.84
C LYS A 299 -12.25 -23.28 14.99
N ILE A 300 -12.97 -22.20 14.77
CA ILE A 300 -13.35 -21.26 15.84
C ILE A 300 -14.63 -21.83 16.42
N ASP A 301 -14.57 -22.31 17.66
CA ASP A 301 -15.71 -22.80 18.40
C ASP A 301 -16.71 -21.71 18.76
#